data_fd1cfcd63d6ae4abd3d6759781f0c126
#
_entry.id   fd1cfcd63d6ae4abd3d6759781f0c126
#
_cell.length_a   1.000
_cell.length_b   1.000
_cell.length_c   1.000
_cell.angle_alpha   90.00
_cell.angle_beta   90.00
_cell.angle_gamma   90.00
#
_symmetry.space_group_name_H-M   'P 1'
#
loop_
_entity.id
_entity.type
_entity.pdbx_description
1 polymer ?
#
loop_
_entity_poly.entity_id
_entity_poly.type
_entity_poly.pdbx_seq_one_letter_code
_entity_poly.pdbx_strand_id
1 'polypeptide(L)'
;MTRLELRRCGYEAIAPQRDRFRHLADAMPYIVWSATPEGKIDFANQAIVDYAGLGDSSSIGEQWIGLLHPDDVVRTLSTWAESVRTGAVFSAEYRLRRGDDGLYRWHLAKGMPVRDGKGNITKWYGTTTDIHDMKLAHEEIGRLAFYDTLTGLPDRQLLIDRLGHAVTMHARMGRFGAVLLLDLDHFKNINDTIGHDNGDLLLDLVARRLVASVEERHTVARLGGDEFVILLEDIGACEESAGRYAAEVAERILQALNGSFNLEGYERHITPSMGVAFFDGAAPTITELLKRADLAMYQAKAAGRNTVRFFDPAIQATALARAGLDADLRQGLQRDEFLLYYQPQFDGEGRVFGVEALLRWRHPGRGMVSPAEFIPVAEDTGLILPLGRWVFEQACAQLVELDGNPATRGLRMSVNVSALQFRQPGFVDEVLAVVRGAGADPERLKIELTESLLVEDIEGAIEKIEALRQQGVRFSLDDFGTGYSSMTYLKRLPLDQLKIDQSFVHNLQSDPRDLAIVNTVIALGQAMGLTVVAEGVETAAQHALLRSCGCSLFQGYLFSRPLPAGELHAFLAAGKDARQAP
;
A
#
# COMPACT_ATOMS: atom_id res chain seq x y z
N MET A 1 14.99 -84.95 31.75
CA MET A 1 15.38 -83.67 31.10
C MET A 1 15.35 -82.57 32.13
N THR A 2 16.46 -82.07 32.54
CA THR A 2 16.58 -81.09 33.61
C THR A 2 16.36 -79.69 33.10
N ARG A 3 15.88 -78.82 33.98
CA ARG A 3 15.56 -77.34 33.69
C ARG A 3 16.73 -76.59 33.02
N LEU A 4 17.95 -77.14 33.02
CA LEU A 4 19.15 -76.61 32.34
C LEU A 4 19.18 -76.91 30.83
N GLU A 5 18.66 -78.11 30.42
CA GLU A 5 18.66 -78.50 29.00
C GLU A 5 17.56 -77.71 28.19
N LEU A 6 16.44 -77.36 28.83
CA LEU A 6 15.43 -76.50 28.23
C LEU A 6 15.90 -75.05 28.02
N ARG A 7 16.81 -74.56 28.88
CA ARG A 7 17.43 -73.23 28.67
C ARG A 7 18.46 -73.24 27.55
N ARG A 8 19.21 -74.31 27.34
CA ARG A 8 20.17 -74.44 26.26
C ARG A 8 19.56 -74.59 24.90
N CYS A 9 18.50 -75.39 24.74
CA CYS A 9 17.74 -75.53 23.50
C CYS A 9 17.02 -74.22 23.11
N GLY A 10 16.52 -73.41 24.08
CA GLY A 10 15.93 -72.10 23.81
C GLY A 10 16.95 -71.03 23.35
N TYR A 11 18.20 -71.08 23.85
CA TYR A 11 19.25 -70.15 23.45
C TYR A 11 19.84 -70.50 22.08
N GLU A 12 20.00 -71.76 21.70
CA GLU A 12 20.52 -72.22 20.41
C GLU A 12 19.51 -72.01 19.26
N ALA A 13 18.19 -71.90 19.54
CA ALA A 13 17.17 -71.57 18.52
C ALA A 13 16.96 -70.08 18.25
N ILE A 14 17.37 -69.24 19.18
CA ILE A 14 17.19 -67.75 19.06
C ILE A 14 18.35 -67.10 18.33
N ALA A 15 19.57 -67.58 18.49
CA ALA A 15 20.78 -67.04 17.86
C ALA A 15 20.70 -67.01 16.31
N PRO A 16 20.32 -68.10 15.63
CA PRO A 16 20.25 -68.12 14.16
C PRO A 16 19.14 -67.25 13.58
N GLN A 17 18.07 -66.98 14.33
CA GLN A 17 17.01 -66.06 13.88
C GLN A 17 17.43 -64.58 13.98
N ARG A 18 18.18 -64.22 15.01
CA ARG A 18 18.71 -62.87 15.23
C ARG A 18 19.77 -62.50 14.19
N ASP A 19 20.65 -63.45 13.85
CA ASP A 19 21.67 -63.24 12.81
C ASP A 19 21.04 -63.15 11.41
N ARG A 20 19.99 -63.93 11.16
CA ARG A 20 19.27 -63.91 9.90
C ARG A 20 18.50 -62.57 9.68
N PHE A 21 17.91 -62.00 10.73
CA PHE A 21 17.28 -60.69 10.68
C PHE A 21 18.34 -59.60 10.42
N ARG A 22 19.48 -59.64 11.07
CA ARG A 22 20.58 -58.70 10.91
C ARG A 22 21.11 -58.69 9.47
N HIS A 23 21.40 -59.87 8.92
CA HIS A 23 21.81 -59.99 7.52
C HIS A 23 20.79 -59.48 6.53
N LEU A 24 19.51 -59.70 6.78
CA LEU A 24 18.43 -59.14 5.94
C LEU A 24 18.32 -57.61 6.04
N ALA A 25 18.43 -57.08 7.25
CA ALA A 25 18.40 -55.64 7.46
C ALA A 25 19.63 -54.93 6.85
N ASP A 26 20.82 -55.53 6.97
CA ASP A 26 22.07 -54.98 6.41
C ASP A 26 22.11 -55.05 4.87
N ALA A 27 21.35 -55.97 4.26
CA ALA A 27 21.20 -56.06 2.81
C ALA A 27 20.22 -55.02 2.23
N MET A 28 19.50 -54.29 3.08
CA MET A 28 18.55 -53.26 2.63
C MET A 28 19.27 -51.92 2.37
N PRO A 29 18.99 -51.23 1.27
CA PRO A 29 19.65 -49.97 0.93
C PRO A 29 19.12 -48.77 1.73
N TYR A 30 18.29 -49.02 2.76
CA TYR A 30 17.70 -47.97 3.64
C TYR A 30 18.20 -48.20 5.07
N ILE A 31 18.13 -47.14 5.87
CA ILE A 31 18.35 -47.25 7.30
C ILE A 31 17.17 -48.01 7.92
N VAL A 32 17.43 -49.19 8.49
CA VAL A 32 16.45 -49.97 9.22
C VAL A 32 16.80 -49.91 10.70
N TRP A 33 15.79 -49.64 11.52
CA TRP A 33 15.99 -49.50 12.96
C TRP A 33 14.88 -50.21 13.75
N SER A 34 15.19 -50.51 14.98
CA SER A 34 14.18 -50.96 15.95
C SER A 34 14.34 -50.23 17.28
N ALA A 35 13.22 -50.15 18.03
CA ALA A 35 13.19 -49.56 19.35
C ALA A 35 12.42 -50.44 20.36
N THR A 36 12.74 -50.25 21.64
CA THR A 36 12.00 -50.87 22.75
C THR A 36 10.56 -50.33 22.83
N PRO A 37 9.65 -50.96 23.57
CA PRO A 37 8.32 -50.44 23.79
C PRO A 37 8.29 -48.99 24.32
N GLU A 38 9.30 -48.62 25.09
CA GLU A 38 9.50 -47.27 25.66
C GLU A 38 10.10 -46.28 24.68
N GLY A 39 10.36 -46.69 23.44
CA GLY A 39 10.85 -45.80 22.36
C GLY A 39 12.38 -45.62 22.30
N LYS A 40 13.18 -46.40 23.04
CA LYS A 40 14.65 -46.34 22.97
C LYS A 40 15.12 -47.16 21.77
N ILE A 41 15.88 -46.54 20.85
CA ILE A 41 16.50 -47.25 19.71
C ILE A 41 17.50 -48.28 20.26
N ASP A 42 17.34 -49.54 19.88
CA ASP A 42 18.18 -50.65 20.34
C ASP A 42 18.82 -51.44 19.20
N PHE A 43 18.49 -51.13 17.95
CA PHE A 43 19.13 -51.67 16.76
C PHE A 43 19.04 -50.68 15.61
N ALA A 44 20.08 -50.56 14.84
CA ALA A 44 20.05 -50.01 13.49
C ALA A 44 21.03 -50.82 12.61
N ASN A 45 20.73 -50.90 11.31
CA ASN A 45 21.54 -51.63 10.35
C ASN A 45 22.80 -50.87 9.92
N GLN A 46 23.67 -51.51 9.14
CA GLN A 46 24.93 -50.94 8.66
C GLN A 46 24.72 -49.63 7.84
N ALA A 47 23.60 -49.48 7.18
CA ALA A 47 23.32 -48.33 6.34
C ALA A 47 23.41 -46.97 7.07
N ILE A 48 23.08 -46.90 8.38
CA ILE A 48 23.24 -45.64 9.15
C ILE A 48 24.69 -45.34 9.45
N VAL A 49 25.50 -46.40 9.69
CA VAL A 49 26.93 -46.28 9.95
C VAL A 49 27.62 -45.71 8.72
N ASP A 50 27.34 -46.30 7.57
CA ASP A 50 27.87 -45.85 6.27
C ASP A 50 27.42 -44.44 5.93
N TYR A 51 26.14 -44.13 6.16
CA TYR A 51 25.57 -42.81 5.88
C TYR A 51 26.18 -41.70 6.77
N ALA A 52 26.28 -41.94 8.06
CA ALA A 52 26.70 -40.94 9.05
C ALA A 52 28.22 -40.94 9.33
N GLY A 53 28.99 -41.88 8.74
CA GLY A 53 30.42 -42.03 8.98
C GLY A 53 30.75 -42.45 10.43
N LEU A 54 29.88 -43.27 11.04
CA LEU A 54 30.04 -43.73 12.42
C LEU A 54 30.98 -44.97 12.47
N GLY A 55 31.72 -45.14 13.57
CA GLY A 55 32.63 -46.27 13.70
C GLY A 55 31.96 -47.62 13.99
N ASP A 56 30.74 -47.64 14.59
CA ASP A 56 30.01 -48.87 14.94
C ASP A 56 28.49 -48.58 15.13
N SER A 57 27.65 -49.51 14.70
CA SER A 57 26.19 -49.45 14.85
C SER A 57 25.71 -49.69 16.29
N SER A 58 26.53 -50.23 17.18
CA SER A 58 26.15 -50.53 18.56
C SER A 58 25.96 -49.29 19.44
N SER A 59 26.46 -48.13 19.02
CA SER A 59 26.43 -46.87 19.78
C SER A 59 25.30 -45.91 19.36
N ILE A 60 24.45 -46.29 18.43
CA ILE A 60 23.42 -45.39 17.84
C ILE A 60 22.35 -44.93 18.84
N GLY A 61 22.09 -45.65 19.92
CA GLY A 61 21.00 -45.49 20.89
C GLY A 61 20.49 -44.07 21.18
N GLU A 62 21.37 -43.12 21.45
CA GLU A 62 21.02 -41.68 21.62
C GLU A 62 21.78 -40.78 20.62
N GLN A 63 22.79 -41.29 19.94
CA GLN A 63 23.63 -40.48 19.04
C GLN A 63 22.92 -40.05 17.77
N TRP A 64 21.84 -40.74 17.37
CA TRP A 64 21.06 -40.34 16.18
C TRP A 64 20.46 -38.94 16.29
N ILE A 65 20.17 -38.46 17.53
CA ILE A 65 19.66 -37.10 17.77
C ILE A 65 20.70 -36.05 17.34
N GLY A 66 22.00 -36.35 17.56
CA GLY A 66 23.09 -35.47 17.13
C GLY A 66 23.30 -35.42 15.61
N LEU A 67 22.67 -36.31 14.85
CA LEU A 67 22.68 -36.31 13.40
C LEU A 67 21.56 -35.45 12.81
N LEU A 68 20.52 -35.14 13.61
CA LEU A 68 19.39 -34.27 13.17
C LEU A 68 19.85 -32.83 12.99
N HIS A 69 19.24 -32.18 12.04
CA HIS A 69 19.36 -30.70 11.95
C HIS A 69 18.77 -30.04 13.21
N PRO A 70 19.44 -29.03 13.81
CA PRO A 70 18.98 -28.40 15.05
C PRO A 70 17.52 -27.99 15.06
N ASP A 71 17.02 -27.42 13.97
CA ASP A 71 15.62 -26.97 13.84
C ASP A 71 14.62 -28.13 13.87
N ASP A 72 15.03 -29.33 13.48
CA ASP A 72 14.14 -30.50 13.35
C ASP A 72 14.06 -31.33 14.64
N VAL A 73 14.99 -31.13 15.59
CA VAL A 73 15.13 -31.95 16.82
C VAL A 73 13.86 -31.94 17.64
N VAL A 74 13.38 -30.77 18.03
CA VAL A 74 12.20 -30.62 18.93
C VAL A 74 10.97 -31.25 18.31
N ARG A 75 10.70 -30.96 17.06
CA ARG A 75 9.56 -31.50 16.32
C ARG A 75 9.61 -33.02 16.20
N THR A 76 10.75 -33.55 15.84
CA THR A 76 10.92 -35.00 15.63
C THR A 76 10.78 -35.79 16.95
N LEU A 77 11.40 -35.30 18.02
CA LEU A 77 11.29 -35.93 19.33
C LEU A 77 9.88 -35.88 19.92
N SER A 78 9.16 -34.75 19.74
CA SER A 78 7.77 -34.63 20.19
C SER A 78 6.85 -35.59 19.44
N THR A 79 7.03 -35.72 18.11
CA THR A 79 6.24 -36.65 17.28
C THR A 79 6.55 -38.10 17.67
N TRP A 80 7.82 -38.44 17.95
CA TRP A 80 8.22 -39.78 18.40
C TRP A 80 7.62 -40.11 19.76
N ALA A 81 7.73 -39.22 20.74
CA ALA A 81 7.17 -39.40 22.08
C ALA A 81 5.63 -39.59 22.02
N GLU A 82 4.92 -38.84 21.18
CA GLU A 82 3.50 -39.02 21.00
C GLU A 82 3.14 -40.37 20.37
N SER A 83 3.91 -40.84 19.37
CA SER A 83 3.73 -42.15 18.78
C SER A 83 3.96 -43.28 19.80
N VAL A 84 4.99 -43.18 20.63
CA VAL A 84 5.27 -44.15 21.71
C VAL A 84 4.13 -44.16 22.73
N ARG A 85 3.62 -43.01 23.14
CA ARG A 85 2.54 -42.88 24.12
C ARG A 85 1.20 -43.45 23.63
N THR A 86 0.88 -43.23 22.35
CA THR A 86 -0.43 -43.62 21.78
C THR A 86 -0.42 -44.97 21.09
N GLY A 87 0.77 -45.47 20.70
CA GLY A 87 0.94 -46.62 19.86
C GLY A 87 0.51 -46.41 18.41
N ALA A 88 0.46 -45.15 17.97
CA ALA A 88 0.20 -44.77 16.57
C ALA A 88 1.47 -44.93 15.73
N VAL A 89 1.31 -45.11 14.41
CA VAL A 89 2.44 -45.17 13.47
C VAL A 89 3.24 -43.87 13.55
N PHE A 90 4.54 -43.99 13.73
CA PHE A 90 5.46 -42.85 13.63
C PHE A 90 5.71 -42.52 12.17
N SER A 91 5.60 -41.24 11.81
CA SER A 91 5.98 -40.72 10.50
C SER A 91 6.49 -39.31 10.65
N ALA A 92 7.75 -39.08 10.28
CA ALA A 92 8.38 -37.77 10.35
C ALA A 92 9.36 -37.55 9.21
N GLU A 93 9.36 -36.33 8.66
CA GLU A 93 10.41 -35.87 7.76
C GLU A 93 11.36 -34.97 8.53
N TYR A 94 12.65 -35.23 8.39
CA TYR A 94 13.70 -34.46 9.04
C TYR A 94 15.00 -34.50 8.23
N ARG A 95 15.91 -33.59 8.53
CA ARG A 95 17.23 -33.53 7.90
C ARG A 95 18.24 -34.26 8.72
N LEU A 96 18.96 -35.21 8.10
CA LEU A 96 20.10 -35.92 8.68
C LEU A 96 21.41 -35.45 8.06
N ARG A 97 22.41 -35.28 8.89
CA ARG A 97 23.75 -34.93 8.48
C ARG A 97 24.48 -36.16 7.92
N ARG A 98 24.97 -36.05 6.69
CA ARG A 98 25.80 -37.05 6.03
C ARG A 98 27.26 -36.98 6.54
N GLY A 99 27.90 -38.13 6.76
CA GLY A 99 29.24 -38.20 7.33
C GLY A 99 30.35 -37.75 6.39
N ASP A 100 30.18 -37.96 5.08
CA ASP A 100 31.23 -37.72 4.08
C ASP A 100 31.53 -36.22 3.87
N ASP A 101 30.48 -35.38 3.83
CA ASP A 101 30.60 -33.96 3.49
C ASP A 101 29.98 -33.02 4.54
N GLY A 102 29.33 -33.60 5.55
CA GLY A 102 28.66 -32.84 6.61
C GLY A 102 27.35 -32.14 6.19
N LEU A 103 26.88 -32.36 4.96
CA LEU A 103 25.65 -31.76 4.45
C LEU A 103 24.41 -32.45 5.03
N TYR A 104 23.36 -31.68 5.18
CA TYR A 104 22.04 -32.17 5.62
C TYR A 104 21.19 -32.60 4.43
N ARG A 105 20.67 -33.85 4.49
CA ARG A 105 19.75 -34.39 3.49
C ARG A 105 18.41 -34.75 4.13
N TRP A 106 17.32 -34.54 3.42
CA TRP A 106 15.98 -34.88 3.87
C TRP A 106 15.76 -36.37 3.91
N HIS A 107 15.21 -36.86 5.03
CA HIS A 107 14.83 -38.25 5.24
C HIS A 107 13.40 -38.37 5.72
N LEU A 108 12.71 -39.41 5.28
CA LEU A 108 11.41 -39.82 5.78
C LEU A 108 11.60 -41.04 6.69
N ALA A 109 11.35 -40.90 7.99
CA ALA A 109 11.29 -41.99 8.91
C ALA A 109 9.85 -42.47 9.11
N LYS A 110 9.66 -43.79 9.05
CA LYS A 110 8.40 -44.46 9.40
C LYS A 110 8.68 -45.55 10.41
N GLY A 111 7.88 -45.61 11.48
CA GLY A 111 7.99 -46.62 12.54
C GLY A 111 6.61 -47.22 12.86
N MET A 112 6.59 -48.55 12.99
CA MET A 112 5.36 -49.28 13.28
C MET A 112 5.53 -50.09 14.59
N PRO A 113 4.53 -50.04 15.50
CA PRO A 113 4.56 -50.85 16.70
C PRO A 113 4.15 -52.31 16.41
N VAL A 114 4.90 -53.26 16.95
CA VAL A 114 4.50 -54.67 16.97
C VAL A 114 3.91 -54.96 18.33
N ARG A 115 2.75 -55.66 18.31
CA ARG A 115 1.97 -55.94 19.52
C ARG A 115 1.89 -57.44 19.80
N ASP A 116 1.80 -57.79 21.05
CA ASP A 116 1.52 -59.14 21.48
C ASP A 116 0.04 -59.50 21.29
N GLY A 117 -0.31 -60.76 21.56
CA GLY A 117 -1.70 -61.26 21.49
C GLY A 117 -2.68 -60.60 22.47
N LYS A 118 -2.16 -59.73 23.39
CA LYS A 118 -2.92 -58.96 24.37
C LYS A 118 -3.00 -57.47 23.99
N GLY A 119 -2.40 -57.07 22.86
CA GLY A 119 -2.42 -55.71 22.38
C GLY A 119 -1.30 -54.79 22.90
N ASN A 120 -0.39 -55.29 23.77
CA ASN A 120 0.72 -54.51 24.30
C ASN A 120 1.83 -54.38 23.24
N ILE A 121 2.42 -53.22 23.14
CA ILE A 121 3.58 -53.00 22.25
C ILE A 121 4.76 -53.77 22.80
N THR A 122 5.37 -54.59 21.97
CA THR A 122 6.56 -55.39 22.31
C THR A 122 7.83 -54.84 21.67
N LYS A 123 7.69 -54.16 20.55
CA LYS A 123 8.80 -53.63 19.77
C LYS A 123 8.30 -52.57 18.77
N TRP A 124 9.19 -51.68 18.39
CA TRP A 124 9.04 -50.81 17.24
C TRP A 124 9.99 -51.24 16.14
N TYR A 125 9.55 -51.21 14.89
CA TYR A 125 10.39 -51.36 13.71
C TYR A 125 10.15 -50.22 12.78
N GLY A 126 11.22 -49.69 12.20
CA GLY A 126 11.11 -48.58 11.29
C GLY A 126 12.19 -48.56 10.23
N THR A 127 11.93 -47.72 9.24
CA THR A 127 12.87 -47.38 8.17
C THR A 127 13.05 -45.88 8.11
N THR A 128 14.23 -45.46 7.69
CA THR A 128 14.54 -44.07 7.37
C THR A 128 15.12 -44.04 5.96
N THR A 129 14.40 -43.37 5.06
CA THR A 129 14.69 -43.34 3.62
C THR A 129 15.14 -41.94 3.24
N ASP A 130 16.25 -41.80 2.52
CA ASP A 130 16.68 -40.55 1.93
C ASP A 130 15.65 -40.12 0.84
N ILE A 131 15.03 -38.97 1.03
CA ILE A 131 14.05 -38.38 0.13
C ILE A 131 14.52 -37.03 -0.44
N HIS A 132 15.80 -36.69 -0.27
CA HIS A 132 16.32 -35.39 -0.62
C HIS A 132 16.22 -35.13 -2.12
N ASP A 133 16.69 -36.08 -2.93
CA ASP A 133 16.64 -35.94 -4.39
C ASP A 133 15.21 -35.95 -4.92
N MET A 134 14.32 -36.71 -4.25
CA MET A 134 12.88 -36.68 -4.56
C MET A 134 12.25 -35.31 -4.24
N LYS A 135 12.62 -34.69 -3.10
CA LYS A 135 12.16 -33.34 -2.77
C LYS A 135 12.68 -32.31 -3.75
N LEU A 136 13.98 -32.34 -4.06
CA LEU A 136 14.56 -31.43 -5.06
C LEU A 136 13.90 -31.60 -6.43
N ALA A 137 13.67 -32.84 -6.86
CA ALA A 137 12.96 -33.11 -8.11
C ALA A 137 11.51 -32.59 -8.07
N HIS A 138 10.83 -32.74 -6.93
CA HIS A 138 9.46 -32.23 -6.77
C HIS A 138 9.41 -30.69 -6.77
N GLU A 139 10.34 -30.03 -6.10
CA GLU A 139 10.50 -28.58 -6.13
C GLU A 139 10.80 -28.08 -7.56
N GLU A 140 11.71 -28.76 -8.26
CA GLU A 140 12.05 -28.42 -9.64
C GLU A 140 10.89 -28.67 -10.61
N ILE A 141 10.13 -29.77 -10.44
CA ILE A 141 8.90 -30.01 -11.19
C ILE A 141 7.89 -28.87 -10.94
N GLY A 142 7.72 -28.46 -9.68
CA GLY A 142 6.89 -27.32 -9.32
C GLY A 142 7.37 -26.02 -9.97
N ARG A 143 8.67 -25.78 -9.98
CA ARG A 143 9.28 -24.62 -10.64
C ARG A 143 9.05 -24.65 -12.16
N LEU A 144 9.28 -25.80 -12.79
CA LEU A 144 9.08 -25.99 -14.24
C LEU A 144 7.59 -25.94 -14.65
N ALA A 145 6.68 -26.26 -13.73
CA ALA A 145 5.24 -26.26 -13.99
C ALA A 145 4.58 -24.87 -13.87
N PHE A 146 5.20 -23.93 -13.14
CA PHE A 146 4.57 -22.65 -12.77
C PHE A 146 5.43 -21.42 -13.06
N TYR A 147 6.68 -21.61 -13.46
CA TYR A 147 7.60 -20.50 -13.72
C TYR A 147 8.25 -20.63 -15.11
N ASP A 148 8.37 -19.51 -15.80
CA ASP A 148 9.11 -19.40 -17.05
C ASP A 148 10.59 -19.73 -16.85
N THR A 149 11.12 -20.67 -17.59
CA THR A 149 12.48 -21.20 -17.39
C THR A 149 13.58 -20.22 -17.76
N LEU A 150 13.30 -19.23 -18.61
CA LEU A 150 14.25 -18.22 -19.04
C LEU A 150 14.38 -17.09 -18.01
N THR A 151 13.25 -16.54 -17.61
CA THR A 151 13.20 -15.32 -16.78
C THR A 151 12.99 -15.59 -15.30
N GLY A 152 12.58 -16.81 -14.93
CA GLY A 152 12.23 -17.17 -13.56
C GLY A 152 10.94 -16.50 -13.05
N LEU A 153 10.20 -15.80 -13.90
CA LEU A 153 8.92 -15.19 -13.56
C LEU A 153 7.79 -16.24 -13.53
N PRO A 154 6.70 -15.99 -12.79
CA PRO A 154 5.45 -16.70 -12.95
C PRO A 154 5.07 -16.87 -14.41
N ASP A 155 4.68 -18.10 -14.79
CA ASP A 155 4.17 -18.40 -16.10
C ASP A 155 2.68 -18.04 -16.25
N ARG A 156 2.10 -18.35 -17.42
CA ARG A 156 0.68 -18.13 -17.69
C ARG A 156 -0.23 -18.85 -16.69
N GLN A 157 0.12 -20.05 -16.25
CA GLN A 157 -0.74 -20.87 -15.38
C GLN A 157 -0.78 -20.28 -13.97
N LEU A 158 0.38 -19.92 -13.42
CA LEU A 158 0.47 -19.29 -12.11
C LEU A 158 -0.16 -17.89 -12.11
N LEU A 159 -0.01 -17.13 -13.21
CA LEU A 159 -0.68 -15.83 -13.34
C LEU A 159 -2.20 -15.98 -13.28
N ILE A 160 -2.79 -16.93 -14.01
CA ILE A 160 -4.25 -17.16 -14.03
C ILE A 160 -4.75 -17.53 -12.63
N ASP A 161 -4.03 -18.38 -11.91
CA ASP A 161 -4.36 -18.75 -10.53
C ASP A 161 -4.35 -17.53 -9.60
N ARG A 162 -3.27 -16.74 -9.61
CA ARG A 162 -3.16 -15.52 -8.81
C ARG A 162 -4.23 -14.49 -9.15
N LEU A 163 -4.48 -14.29 -10.45
CA LEU A 163 -5.51 -13.36 -10.92
C LEU A 163 -6.91 -13.80 -10.46
N GLY A 164 -7.20 -15.11 -10.47
CA GLY A 164 -8.46 -15.66 -9.95
C GLY A 164 -8.64 -15.37 -8.46
N HIS A 165 -7.58 -15.56 -7.68
CA HIS A 165 -7.58 -15.21 -6.27
C HIS A 165 -7.75 -13.70 -6.05
N ALA A 166 -7.02 -12.86 -6.77
CA ALA A 166 -7.10 -11.41 -6.68
C ALA A 166 -8.52 -10.91 -7.00
N VAL A 167 -9.12 -11.31 -8.12
CA VAL A 167 -10.50 -10.94 -8.50
C VAL A 167 -11.50 -11.34 -7.41
N THR A 168 -11.37 -12.55 -6.85
CA THR A 168 -12.27 -13.03 -5.80
C THR A 168 -12.12 -12.23 -4.50
N MET A 169 -10.91 -11.89 -4.12
CA MET A 169 -10.63 -11.11 -2.91
C MET A 169 -11.11 -9.67 -3.04
N HIS A 170 -10.83 -9.02 -4.18
CA HIS A 170 -11.25 -7.63 -4.44
C HIS A 170 -12.77 -7.51 -4.52
N ALA A 171 -13.46 -8.54 -5.04
CA ALA A 171 -14.92 -8.64 -5.00
C ALA A 171 -15.50 -8.54 -3.58
N ARG A 172 -14.81 -9.11 -2.62
CA ARG A 172 -15.26 -9.11 -1.20
C ARG A 172 -14.92 -7.81 -0.47
N MET A 173 -13.83 -7.16 -0.87
CA MET A 173 -13.29 -5.97 -0.18
C MET A 173 -13.78 -4.65 -0.78
N GLY A 174 -14.42 -4.66 -1.95
CA GLY A 174 -14.79 -3.45 -2.69
C GLY A 174 -13.56 -2.63 -3.13
N ARG A 175 -12.46 -3.33 -3.46
CA ARG A 175 -11.19 -2.69 -3.85
C ARG A 175 -10.91 -2.94 -5.32
N PHE A 176 -10.11 -2.08 -5.93
CA PHE A 176 -9.70 -2.18 -7.32
C PHE A 176 -8.34 -2.86 -7.47
N GLY A 177 -8.21 -3.64 -8.54
CA GLY A 177 -6.95 -4.12 -9.08
C GLY A 177 -6.85 -3.82 -10.57
N ALA A 178 -5.68 -4.04 -11.15
CA ALA A 178 -5.47 -3.88 -12.59
C ALA A 178 -4.56 -4.97 -13.17
N VAL A 179 -4.77 -5.27 -14.44
CA VAL A 179 -3.88 -6.07 -15.26
C VAL A 179 -3.25 -5.16 -16.30
N LEU A 180 -1.91 -5.14 -16.35
CA LEU A 180 -1.15 -4.49 -17.39
C LEU A 180 -0.57 -5.58 -18.29
N LEU A 181 -0.94 -5.58 -19.56
CA LEU A 181 -0.34 -6.43 -20.58
C LEU A 181 0.71 -5.61 -21.36
N LEU A 182 1.91 -6.13 -21.46
CA LEU A 182 3.07 -5.48 -22.06
C LEU A 182 3.65 -6.35 -23.17
N ASP A 183 4.00 -5.74 -24.29
CA ASP A 183 4.70 -6.35 -25.42
C ASP A 183 5.89 -5.47 -25.79
N LEU A 184 7.02 -6.10 -26.10
CA LEU A 184 8.25 -5.40 -26.47
C LEU A 184 8.25 -5.03 -27.95
N ASP A 185 8.23 -3.74 -28.23
CA ASP A 185 8.17 -3.23 -29.60
C ASP A 185 9.37 -3.69 -30.44
N HIS A 186 9.07 -4.31 -31.58
CA HIS A 186 10.11 -4.77 -32.54
C HIS A 186 11.10 -5.81 -31.99
N PHE A 187 10.76 -6.57 -30.94
CA PHE A 187 11.62 -7.60 -30.36
C PHE A 187 12.11 -8.62 -31.42
N LYS A 188 11.26 -8.99 -32.37
CA LYS A 188 11.64 -9.88 -33.48
C LYS A 188 12.84 -9.35 -34.29
N ASN A 189 12.91 -8.04 -34.51
CA ASN A 189 14.03 -7.43 -35.25
C ASN A 189 15.36 -7.58 -34.50
N ILE A 190 15.32 -7.59 -33.17
CA ILE A 190 16.51 -7.83 -32.33
C ILE A 190 16.98 -9.26 -32.53
N ASN A 191 16.09 -10.25 -32.44
CA ASN A 191 16.42 -11.65 -32.68
C ASN A 191 16.98 -11.88 -34.07
N ASP A 192 16.36 -11.28 -35.10
CA ASP A 192 16.80 -11.42 -36.50
C ASP A 192 18.15 -10.74 -36.76
N THR A 193 18.54 -9.72 -35.95
CA THR A 193 19.76 -8.94 -36.14
C THR A 193 20.95 -9.46 -35.34
N ILE A 194 20.75 -9.82 -34.07
CA ILE A 194 21.84 -10.16 -33.14
C ILE A 194 21.72 -11.56 -32.51
N GLY A 195 20.76 -12.37 -33.00
CA GLY A 195 20.56 -13.76 -32.60
C GLY A 195 19.69 -13.97 -31.38
N HIS A 196 19.19 -15.21 -31.24
CA HIS A 196 18.26 -15.59 -30.17
C HIS A 196 18.89 -15.53 -28.77
N ASP A 197 20.18 -15.86 -28.63
CA ASP A 197 20.87 -15.83 -27.33
C ASP A 197 20.85 -14.40 -26.74
N ASN A 198 21.05 -13.38 -27.55
CA ASN A 198 20.95 -11.98 -27.14
C ASN A 198 19.50 -11.54 -26.89
N GLY A 199 18.54 -12.11 -27.63
CA GLY A 199 17.12 -11.93 -27.34
C GLY A 199 16.72 -12.50 -25.99
N ASP A 200 17.22 -13.67 -25.65
CA ASP A 200 16.99 -14.31 -24.35
C ASP A 200 17.61 -13.49 -23.20
N LEU A 201 18.85 -12.99 -23.40
CA LEU A 201 19.49 -12.08 -22.44
C LEU A 201 18.66 -10.79 -22.25
N LEU A 202 18.14 -10.22 -23.33
CA LEU A 202 17.26 -9.04 -23.25
C LEU A 202 16.00 -9.32 -22.44
N LEU A 203 15.34 -10.47 -22.67
CA LEU A 203 14.13 -10.86 -21.92
C LEU A 203 14.40 -11.01 -20.42
N ASP A 204 15.54 -11.59 -20.02
CA ASP A 204 15.96 -11.68 -18.63
C ASP A 204 16.21 -10.28 -18.02
N LEU A 205 16.89 -9.39 -18.74
CA LEU A 205 17.12 -8.01 -18.29
C LEU A 205 15.82 -7.21 -18.19
N VAL A 206 14.89 -7.38 -19.11
CA VAL A 206 13.55 -6.78 -19.05
C VAL A 206 12.80 -7.30 -17.83
N ALA A 207 12.78 -8.60 -17.60
CA ALA A 207 12.14 -9.22 -16.44
C ALA A 207 12.65 -8.61 -15.12
N ARG A 208 13.97 -8.48 -14.97
CA ARG A 208 14.57 -7.84 -13.78
C ARG A 208 14.17 -6.39 -13.61
N ARG A 209 14.13 -5.59 -14.68
CA ARG A 209 13.68 -4.20 -14.62
C ARG A 209 12.20 -4.09 -14.27
N LEU A 210 11.36 -4.97 -14.80
CA LEU A 210 9.93 -5.03 -14.48
C LEU A 210 9.72 -5.33 -12.98
N VAL A 211 10.39 -6.36 -12.44
CA VAL A 211 10.31 -6.69 -11.02
C VAL A 211 10.78 -5.54 -10.14
N ALA A 212 11.87 -4.86 -10.51
CA ALA A 212 12.36 -3.68 -9.77
C ALA A 212 11.44 -2.45 -9.86
N SER A 213 10.54 -2.42 -10.86
CA SER A 213 9.61 -1.30 -11.08
C SER A 213 8.28 -1.44 -10.34
N VAL A 214 8.03 -2.57 -9.67
CA VAL A 214 6.78 -2.83 -8.93
C VAL A 214 7.08 -3.24 -7.50
N GLU A 215 6.08 -3.12 -6.62
CA GLU A 215 6.18 -3.56 -5.23
C GLU A 215 6.05 -5.10 -5.12
N GLU A 216 6.62 -5.70 -4.08
CA GLU A 216 6.60 -7.17 -3.86
C GLU A 216 5.19 -7.78 -3.82
N ARG A 217 4.18 -7.01 -3.44
CA ARG A 217 2.77 -7.45 -3.41
C ARG A 217 2.17 -7.67 -4.79
N HIS A 218 2.79 -7.15 -5.84
CA HIS A 218 2.31 -7.27 -7.22
C HIS A 218 2.98 -8.46 -7.91
N THR A 219 2.31 -9.00 -8.90
CA THR A 219 2.85 -10.13 -9.67
C THR A 219 3.32 -9.65 -11.04
N VAL A 220 4.58 -9.94 -11.37
CA VAL A 220 5.09 -9.85 -12.75
C VAL A 220 5.16 -11.26 -13.31
N ALA A 221 4.60 -11.50 -14.50
CA ALA A 221 4.54 -12.80 -15.16
C ALA A 221 4.97 -12.66 -16.63
N ARG A 222 5.43 -13.76 -17.23
CA ARG A 222 5.68 -13.86 -18.67
C ARG A 222 4.75 -14.87 -19.30
N LEU A 223 4.02 -14.46 -20.35
CA LEU A 223 3.08 -15.34 -21.05
C LEU A 223 3.75 -16.21 -22.12
N GLY A 224 4.87 -15.76 -22.65
CA GLY A 224 5.66 -16.37 -23.71
C GLY A 224 6.13 -15.33 -24.72
N GLY A 225 7.15 -15.65 -25.52
CA GLY A 225 7.71 -14.68 -26.46
C GLY A 225 8.19 -13.40 -25.77
N ASP A 226 7.68 -12.27 -26.22
CA ASP A 226 7.96 -10.91 -25.74
C ASP A 226 6.82 -10.30 -24.91
N GLU A 227 5.83 -11.14 -24.50
CA GLU A 227 4.67 -10.70 -23.72
C GLU A 227 4.87 -10.88 -22.21
N PHE A 228 4.68 -9.79 -21.45
CA PHE A 228 4.69 -9.77 -20.00
C PHE A 228 3.36 -9.28 -19.46
N VAL A 229 3.01 -9.72 -18.27
CA VAL A 229 1.82 -9.24 -17.55
C VAL A 229 2.20 -8.82 -16.15
N ILE A 230 1.67 -7.68 -15.75
CA ILE A 230 1.78 -7.20 -14.37
C ILE A 230 0.37 -7.20 -13.76
N LEU A 231 0.19 -7.95 -12.69
CA LEU A 231 -1.01 -7.94 -11.87
C LEU A 231 -0.79 -6.98 -10.70
N LEU A 232 -1.54 -5.90 -10.70
CA LEU A 232 -1.57 -4.93 -9.62
C LEU A 232 -2.75 -5.23 -8.69
N GLU A 233 -2.44 -5.52 -7.44
CA GLU A 233 -3.41 -5.87 -6.41
C GLU A 233 -3.57 -4.73 -5.41
N ASP A 234 -4.82 -4.47 -4.98
CA ASP A 234 -5.16 -3.51 -3.93
C ASP A 234 -4.64 -2.08 -4.21
N ILE A 235 -4.99 -1.55 -5.39
CA ILE A 235 -4.47 -0.26 -5.89
C ILE A 235 -5.40 0.93 -5.65
N GLY A 236 -6.58 0.73 -5.08
CA GLY A 236 -7.49 1.82 -4.76
C GLY A 236 -8.84 1.39 -4.24
N ALA A 237 -9.51 2.30 -3.54
CA ALA A 237 -10.89 2.12 -3.08
C ALA A 237 -11.93 2.66 -4.08
N CYS A 238 -11.50 3.41 -5.09
CA CYS A 238 -12.33 3.91 -6.19
C CYS A 238 -11.53 3.87 -7.49
N GLU A 239 -12.26 3.93 -8.60
CA GLU A 239 -11.73 3.86 -9.95
C GLU A 239 -10.66 4.94 -10.23
N GLU A 240 -10.88 6.14 -9.72
CA GLU A 240 -9.95 7.26 -9.89
C GLU A 240 -8.60 7.00 -9.19
N SER A 241 -8.61 6.53 -7.95
CA SER A 241 -7.37 6.20 -7.22
C SER A 241 -6.63 5.02 -7.86
N ALA A 242 -7.37 4.02 -8.33
CA ALA A 242 -6.80 2.88 -9.05
C ALA A 242 -6.18 3.29 -10.39
N GLY A 243 -6.86 4.17 -11.13
CA GLY A 243 -6.37 4.72 -12.40
C GLY A 243 -5.06 5.47 -12.24
N ARG A 244 -4.96 6.30 -11.22
CA ARG A 244 -3.72 7.03 -10.89
C ARG A 244 -2.57 6.08 -10.59
N TYR A 245 -2.77 5.17 -9.64
CA TYR A 245 -1.73 4.23 -9.25
C TYR A 245 -1.24 3.38 -10.44
N ALA A 246 -2.16 2.87 -11.26
CA ALA A 246 -1.81 2.10 -12.44
C ALA A 246 -1.03 2.93 -13.48
N ALA A 247 -1.38 4.21 -13.66
CA ALA A 247 -0.67 5.13 -14.54
C ALA A 247 0.76 5.41 -14.04
N GLU A 248 0.94 5.64 -12.75
CA GLU A 248 2.26 5.85 -12.14
C GLU A 248 3.17 4.62 -12.29
N VAL A 249 2.62 3.41 -12.08
CA VAL A 249 3.36 2.16 -12.29
C VAL A 249 3.72 2.00 -13.77
N ALA A 250 2.76 2.23 -14.68
CA ALA A 250 3.00 2.13 -16.12
C ALA A 250 4.07 3.12 -16.59
N GLU A 251 4.02 4.36 -16.14
CA GLU A 251 5.04 5.38 -16.48
C GLU A 251 6.42 5.00 -15.94
N ARG A 252 6.51 4.49 -14.72
CA ARG A 252 7.76 4.00 -14.13
C ARG A 252 8.34 2.83 -14.94
N ILE A 253 7.49 1.93 -15.43
CA ILE A 253 7.90 0.83 -16.31
C ILE A 253 8.39 1.37 -17.67
N LEU A 254 7.66 2.31 -18.28
CA LEU A 254 8.10 2.97 -19.52
C LEU A 254 9.49 3.59 -19.36
N GLN A 255 9.70 4.35 -18.31
CA GLN A 255 11.00 4.98 -18.02
C GLN A 255 12.11 3.95 -17.80
N ALA A 256 11.83 2.88 -17.06
CA ALA A 256 12.79 1.82 -16.78
C ALA A 256 13.20 1.05 -18.05
N LEU A 257 12.27 0.80 -18.97
CA LEU A 257 12.53 0.07 -20.19
C LEU A 257 13.07 0.93 -21.34
N ASN A 258 12.81 2.23 -21.36
CA ASN A 258 13.38 3.18 -22.33
C ASN A 258 14.90 3.38 -22.17
N GLY A 259 15.47 2.96 -21.05
CA GLY A 259 16.92 2.96 -20.85
C GLY A 259 17.63 1.92 -21.73
N SER A 260 18.89 2.18 -22.10
CA SER A 260 19.68 1.25 -22.89
C SER A 260 19.89 -0.10 -22.19
N PHE A 261 20.00 -1.16 -22.97
CA PHE A 261 20.35 -2.52 -22.57
C PHE A 261 21.70 -2.89 -23.15
N ASN A 262 22.61 -3.40 -22.32
CA ASN A 262 23.88 -3.91 -22.76
C ASN A 262 23.77 -5.42 -23.01
N LEU A 263 23.84 -5.82 -24.27
CA LEU A 263 23.75 -7.19 -24.73
C LEU A 263 25.13 -7.61 -25.23
N GLU A 264 25.97 -8.17 -24.36
CA GLU A 264 27.33 -8.61 -24.67
C GLU A 264 28.20 -7.58 -25.41
N GLY A 265 28.07 -6.28 -25.01
CA GLY A 265 28.82 -5.16 -25.62
C GLY A 265 28.05 -4.41 -26.71
N TYR A 266 26.85 -4.86 -27.06
CA TYR A 266 25.95 -4.12 -27.96
C TYR A 266 24.93 -3.33 -27.13
N GLU A 267 24.99 -2.03 -27.22
CA GLU A 267 23.98 -1.16 -26.60
C GLU A 267 22.72 -1.12 -27.47
N ARG A 268 21.56 -1.44 -26.91
CA ARG A 268 20.27 -1.50 -27.61
C ARG A 268 19.19 -0.77 -26.81
N HIS A 269 18.26 -0.19 -27.53
CA HIS A 269 17.04 0.39 -27.01
C HIS A 269 15.85 -0.44 -27.46
N ILE A 270 14.95 -0.73 -26.54
CA ILE A 270 13.67 -1.34 -26.82
C ILE A 270 12.61 -0.59 -26.03
N THR A 271 11.44 -0.47 -26.61
CA THR A 271 10.30 0.20 -25.99
C THR A 271 9.16 -0.78 -25.74
N PRO A 272 8.35 -0.58 -24.70
CA PRO A 272 7.17 -1.40 -24.51
C PRO A 272 5.90 -0.70 -24.99
N SER A 273 4.95 -1.47 -25.52
CA SER A 273 3.56 -1.06 -25.67
C SER A 273 2.73 -1.72 -24.57
N MET A 274 1.95 -0.94 -23.81
CA MET A 274 1.21 -1.45 -22.66
C MET A 274 -0.28 -1.17 -22.76
N GLY A 275 -1.10 -2.18 -22.35
CA GLY A 275 -2.53 -2.07 -22.20
C GLY A 275 -2.96 -2.35 -20.77
N VAL A 276 -3.82 -1.53 -20.20
CA VAL A 276 -4.31 -1.61 -18.81
C VAL A 276 -5.79 -1.91 -18.78
N ALA A 277 -6.20 -2.90 -17.99
CA ALA A 277 -7.60 -3.19 -17.69
C ALA A 277 -7.81 -3.31 -16.19
N PHE A 278 -8.81 -2.61 -15.67
CA PHE A 278 -9.18 -2.65 -14.27
C PHE A 278 -10.16 -3.79 -13.96
N PHE A 279 -10.10 -4.27 -12.72
CA PHE A 279 -11.09 -5.15 -12.16
C PHE A 279 -11.47 -4.72 -10.74
N ASP A 280 -12.76 -4.91 -10.46
CA ASP A 280 -13.39 -4.73 -9.16
C ASP A 280 -14.23 -5.97 -8.83
N GLY A 281 -15.09 -5.86 -7.84
CA GLY A 281 -15.98 -6.95 -7.44
C GLY A 281 -17.05 -7.37 -8.45
N ALA A 282 -17.31 -6.54 -9.45
CA ALA A 282 -18.23 -6.83 -10.57
C ALA A 282 -17.46 -7.26 -11.83
N ALA A 283 -16.21 -7.69 -11.67
CA ALA A 283 -15.29 -7.94 -12.76
C ALA A 283 -15.81 -8.98 -13.77
N PRO A 284 -15.47 -8.80 -15.05
CA PRO A 284 -15.63 -9.80 -16.08
C PRO A 284 -14.81 -11.06 -15.77
N THR A 285 -15.01 -12.13 -16.52
CA THR A 285 -14.18 -13.33 -16.40
C THR A 285 -12.70 -12.99 -16.63
N ILE A 286 -11.79 -13.80 -16.09
CA ILE A 286 -10.33 -13.64 -16.28
C ILE A 286 -9.99 -13.50 -17.77
N THR A 287 -10.62 -14.33 -18.62
CA THR A 287 -10.42 -14.29 -20.08
C THR A 287 -10.83 -12.95 -20.68
N GLU A 288 -11.96 -12.39 -20.22
CA GLU A 288 -12.42 -11.08 -20.70
C GLU A 288 -11.52 -9.95 -20.20
N LEU A 289 -11.00 -10.04 -18.99
CA LEU A 289 -10.08 -9.05 -18.42
C LEU A 289 -8.76 -9.01 -19.21
N LEU A 290 -8.17 -10.16 -19.49
CA LEU A 290 -6.97 -10.25 -20.34
C LEU A 290 -7.23 -9.75 -21.75
N LYS A 291 -8.40 -10.06 -22.34
CA LYS A 291 -8.79 -9.55 -23.65
C LYS A 291 -8.93 -8.01 -23.66
N ARG A 292 -9.45 -7.41 -22.59
CA ARG A 292 -9.52 -5.94 -22.46
C ARG A 292 -8.14 -5.30 -22.41
N ALA A 293 -7.21 -5.89 -21.66
CA ALA A 293 -5.83 -5.43 -21.60
C ALA A 293 -5.14 -5.57 -22.98
N ASP A 294 -5.37 -6.67 -23.71
CA ASP A 294 -4.83 -6.91 -25.05
C ASP A 294 -5.35 -5.87 -26.08
N LEU A 295 -6.66 -5.58 -26.05
CA LEU A 295 -7.24 -4.54 -26.90
C LEU A 295 -6.62 -3.16 -26.64
N ALA A 296 -6.41 -2.81 -25.36
CA ALA A 296 -5.75 -1.57 -25.00
C ALA A 296 -4.27 -1.53 -25.44
N MET A 297 -3.55 -2.64 -25.31
CA MET A 297 -2.18 -2.78 -25.81
C MET A 297 -2.09 -2.64 -27.32
N TYR A 298 -3.03 -3.24 -28.06
CA TYR A 298 -3.13 -3.05 -29.51
C TYR A 298 -3.35 -1.59 -29.88
N GLN A 299 -4.18 -0.85 -29.13
CA GLN A 299 -4.35 0.59 -29.30
C GLN A 299 -3.05 1.37 -29.03
N ALA A 300 -2.26 0.95 -28.04
CA ALA A 300 -0.93 1.53 -27.80
C ALA A 300 0.00 1.34 -29.00
N LYS A 301 0.04 0.14 -29.56
CA LYS A 301 0.80 -0.14 -30.79
C LYS A 301 0.34 0.71 -31.97
N ALA A 302 -0.98 0.87 -32.16
CA ALA A 302 -1.56 1.67 -33.23
C ALA A 302 -1.31 3.18 -33.06
N ALA A 303 -1.18 3.66 -31.84
CA ALA A 303 -0.94 5.06 -31.50
C ALA A 303 0.53 5.50 -31.60
N GLY A 304 1.41 4.67 -32.16
CA GLY A 304 2.83 4.99 -32.34
C GLY A 304 3.77 4.25 -31.42
N ARG A 305 3.30 3.26 -30.67
CA ARG A 305 4.10 2.44 -29.72
C ARG A 305 4.67 3.24 -28.56
N ASN A 306 5.52 2.60 -27.73
CA ASN A 306 6.17 3.23 -26.57
C ASN A 306 5.20 4.06 -25.70
N THR A 307 4.06 3.50 -25.39
CA THR A 307 2.98 4.20 -24.68
C THR A 307 2.09 3.22 -23.93
N VAL A 308 1.30 3.76 -23.02
CA VAL A 308 0.24 3.03 -22.30
C VAL A 308 -1.13 3.46 -22.81
N ARG A 309 -2.06 2.52 -22.89
CA ARG A 309 -3.48 2.76 -23.14
C ARG A 309 -4.31 2.05 -22.07
N PHE A 310 -5.36 2.70 -21.63
CA PHE A 310 -6.34 2.11 -20.74
C PHE A 310 -7.53 1.63 -21.56
N PHE A 311 -8.11 0.52 -21.16
CA PHE A 311 -9.29 -0.03 -21.83
C PHE A 311 -10.47 0.97 -21.82
N ASP A 312 -10.56 1.81 -20.74
CA ASP A 312 -11.52 2.92 -20.72
C ASP A 312 -10.81 4.25 -21.07
N PRO A 313 -11.20 4.92 -22.16
CA PRO A 313 -10.62 6.19 -22.57
C PRO A 313 -10.79 7.32 -21.53
N ALA A 314 -11.87 7.32 -20.74
CA ALA A 314 -12.11 8.33 -19.71
C ALA A 314 -11.10 8.22 -18.57
N ILE A 315 -10.82 6.99 -18.11
CA ILE A 315 -9.80 6.74 -17.07
C ILE A 315 -8.41 7.12 -17.57
N GLN A 316 -8.09 6.79 -18.81
CA GLN A 316 -6.82 7.17 -19.43
C GLN A 316 -6.62 8.68 -19.42
N ALA A 317 -7.63 9.45 -19.86
CA ALA A 317 -7.54 10.90 -19.90
C ALA A 317 -7.28 11.50 -18.51
N THR A 318 -8.00 11.02 -17.50
CA THR A 318 -7.85 11.47 -16.11
C THR A 318 -6.47 11.12 -15.53
N ALA A 319 -6.02 9.88 -15.73
CA ALA A 319 -4.74 9.42 -15.19
C ALA A 319 -3.53 10.13 -15.83
N LEU A 320 -3.54 10.30 -17.17
CA LEU A 320 -2.48 11.00 -17.89
C LEU A 320 -2.45 12.51 -17.57
N ALA A 321 -3.62 13.14 -17.44
CA ALA A 321 -3.71 14.55 -17.05
C ALA A 321 -3.07 14.78 -15.67
N ARG A 322 -3.26 13.85 -14.74
CA ARG A 322 -2.77 13.93 -13.36
C ARG A 322 -1.27 13.63 -13.23
N ALA A 323 -0.74 12.66 -13.99
CA ALA A 323 0.71 12.41 -14.05
C ALA A 323 1.49 13.61 -14.62
N GLY A 324 0.93 14.28 -15.65
CA GLY A 324 1.49 15.53 -16.15
C GLY A 324 1.48 16.67 -15.13
N LEU A 325 0.46 16.71 -14.28
CA LEU A 325 0.30 17.77 -13.28
C LEU A 325 1.34 17.71 -12.15
N ASP A 326 1.84 16.53 -11.75
CA ASP A 326 2.93 16.40 -10.75
C ASP A 326 4.22 17.05 -11.24
N ALA A 327 4.63 16.74 -12.47
CA ALA A 327 5.82 17.34 -13.07
C ALA A 327 5.69 18.88 -13.19
N ASP A 328 4.51 19.34 -13.61
CA ASP A 328 4.19 20.76 -13.74
C ASP A 328 4.20 21.45 -12.36
N LEU A 329 3.67 20.84 -11.30
CA LEU A 329 3.66 21.36 -9.92
C LEU A 329 5.09 21.61 -9.38
N ARG A 330 6.00 20.66 -9.61
CA ARG A 330 7.41 20.79 -9.19
C ARG A 330 8.08 21.98 -9.85
N GLN A 331 7.80 22.20 -11.13
CA GLN A 331 8.29 23.34 -11.88
C GLN A 331 7.62 24.64 -11.45
N GLY A 332 6.32 24.63 -11.23
CA GLY A 332 5.53 25.80 -10.82
C GLY A 332 5.99 26.39 -9.49
N LEU A 333 6.39 25.55 -8.53
CA LEU A 333 6.99 25.98 -7.26
C LEU A 333 8.32 26.73 -7.44
N GLN A 334 9.08 26.41 -8.50
CA GLN A 334 10.39 27.05 -8.78
C GLN A 334 10.26 28.31 -9.64
N ARG A 335 9.10 28.51 -10.30
CA ARG A 335 8.89 29.56 -11.32
C ARG A 335 7.90 30.64 -10.90
N ASP A 336 7.56 30.73 -9.63
CA ASP A 336 6.60 31.71 -9.10
C ASP A 336 5.23 31.67 -9.82
N GLU A 337 4.75 30.47 -10.17
CA GLU A 337 3.48 30.31 -10.86
C GLU A 337 2.29 30.31 -9.89
N PHE A 338 2.53 30.22 -8.58
CA PHE A 338 1.49 30.26 -7.56
C PHE A 338 1.18 31.68 -7.11
N LEU A 339 -0.08 31.91 -6.78
CA LEU A 339 -0.61 33.21 -6.38
C LEU A 339 -1.60 33.01 -5.23
N LEU A 340 -1.73 33.98 -4.34
CA LEU A 340 -2.85 34.07 -3.42
C LEU A 340 -3.89 35.05 -3.92
N TYR A 341 -5.14 34.60 -3.93
CA TYR A 341 -6.31 35.45 -4.02
C TYR A 341 -6.92 35.54 -2.63
N TYR A 342 -7.59 36.64 -2.34
CA TYR A 342 -8.15 36.92 -1.03
C TYR A 342 -9.64 37.16 -1.14
N GLN A 343 -10.44 36.43 -0.38
CA GLN A 343 -11.89 36.61 -0.36
C GLN A 343 -12.31 37.29 0.94
N PRO A 344 -12.96 38.49 0.84
CA PRO A 344 -13.45 39.17 2.03
C PRO A 344 -14.55 38.41 2.76
N GLN A 345 -14.48 38.45 4.10
CA GLN A 345 -15.48 37.91 5.01
C GLN A 345 -16.22 39.09 5.68
N PHE A 346 -17.57 39.00 5.75
CA PHE A 346 -18.44 40.08 6.16
C PHE A 346 -19.19 39.78 7.45
N ASP A 347 -19.40 40.81 8.26
CA ASP A 347 -20.31 40.74 9.39
C ASP A 347 -21.78 41.05 8.97
N GLY A 348 -22.72 40.90 9.92
CA GLY A 348 -24.15 41.14 9.67
C GLY A 348 -24.51 42.58 9.30
N GLU A 349 -23.58 43.52 9.44
CA GLU A 349 -23.73 44.94 9.06
C GLU A 349 -23.10 45.22 7.67
N GLY A 350 -22.47 44.23 7.06
CA GLY A 350 -21.80 44.31 5.77
C GLY A 350 -20.39 44.88 5.83
N ARG A 351 -19.77 44.94 6.99
CA ARG A 351 -18.36 45.35 7.15
C ARG A 351 -17.44 44.14 7.01
N VAL A 352 -16.28 44.35 6.40
CA VAL A 352 -15.24 43.32 6.30
C VAL A 352 -14.57 43.14 7.66
N PHE A 353 -14.57 41.92 8.20
CA PHE A 353 -13.90 41.58 9.46
C PHE A 353 -12.65 40.72 9.25
N GLY A 354 -12.51 40.11 8.07
CA GLY A 354 -11.38 39.25 7.71
C GLY A 354 -11.33 38.95 6.23
N VAL A 355 -10.30 38.23 5.84
CA VAL A 355 -10.10 37.76 4.48
C VAL A 355 -9.58 36.31 4.50
N GLU A 356 -10.00 35.49 3.57
CA GLU A 356 -9.48 34.14 3.37
C GLU A 356 -8.48 34.12 2.21
N ALA A 357 -7.27 33.57 2.47
CA ALA A 357 -6.23 33.38 1.47
C ALA A 357 -6.48 32.09 0.70
N LEU A 358 -6.75 32.21 -0.57
CA LEU A 358 -7.12 31.14 -1.48
C LEU A 358 -6.03 30.94 -2.52
N LEU A 359 -5.39 29.78 -2.49
CA LEU A 359 -4.32 29.43 -3.42
C LEU A 359 -4.84 29.34 -4.86
N ARG A 360 -4.05 29.88 -5.80
CA ARG A 360 -4.28 29.83 -7.25
C ARG A 360 -3.01 29.45 -7.95
N TRP A 361 -3.12 28.71 -9.04
CA TRP A 361 -2.01 28.34 -9.87
C TRP A 361 -2.20 28.86 -11.29
N ARG A 362 -1.31 29.75 -11.71
CA ARG A 362 -1.28 30.31 -13.07
C ARG A 362 -0.25 29.58 -13.92
N HIS A 363 -0.67 28.44 -14.48
CA HIS A 363 0.17 27.61 -15.31
C HIS A 363 0.37 28.21 -16.71
N PRO A 364 1.63 28.28 -17.25
CA PRO A 364 1.91 28.92 -18.54
C PRO A 364 1.14 28.32 -19.73
N GLY A 365 0.95 27.00 -19.76
CA GLY A 365 0.29 26.30 -20.86
C GLY A 365 -1.20 25.97 -20.63
N ARG A 366 -1.67 25.95 -19.34
CA ARG A 366 -3.06 25.55 -18.98
C ARG A 366 -3.89 26.74 -18.51
N GLY A 367 -3.29 27.92 -18.32
CA GLY A 367 -3.98 29.05 -17.72
C GLY A 367 -4.17 28.91 -16.21
N MET A 368 -5.34 29.29 -15.68
CA MET A 368 -5.64 29.20 -14.27
C MET A 368 -6.12 27.77 -13.91
N VAL A 369 -5.31 27.00 -13.23
CA VAL A 369 -5.63 25.64 -12.79
C VAL A 369 -6.41 25.69 -11.46
N SER A 370 -7.47 24.88 -11.36
CA SER A 370 -8.33 24.84 -10.18
C SER A 370 -7.63 24.21 -8.96
N PRO A 371 -7.79 24.77 -7.74
CA PRO A 371 -7.32 24.11 -6.52
C PRO A 371 -7.82 22.68 -6.34
N ALA A 372 -9.07 22.41 -6.70
CA ALA A 372 -9.65 21.07 -6.65
C ALA A 372 -8.93 20.05 -7.57
N GLU A 373 -8.20 20.53 -8.58
CA GLU A 373 -7.44 19.69 -9.52
C GLU A 373 -6.03 19.43 -9.02
N PHE A 374 -5.31 20.44 -8.51
CA PHE A 374 -3.90 20.29 -8.17
C PHE A 374 -3.60 20.04 -6.68
N ILE A 375 -4.44 20.45 -5.74
CA ILE A 375 -4.20 20.22 -4.29
C ILE A 375 -4.12 18.72 -3.97
N PRO A 376 -5.05 17.86 -4.45
CA PRO A 376 -4.92 16.42 -4.22
C PRO A 376 -3.62 15.82 -4.77
N VAL A 377 -3.14 16.29 -5.93
CA VAL A 377 -1.86 15.84 -6.48
C VAL A 377 -0.70 16.31 -5.60
N ALA A 378 -0.74 17.55 -5.11
CA ALA A 378 0.28 18.08 -4.21
C ALA A 378 0.32 17.33 -2.87
N GLU A 379 -0.81 16.89 -2.34
CA GLU A 379 -0.91 16.05 -1.13
C GLU A 379 -0.29 14.68 -1.34
N ASP A 380 -0.69 13.96 -2.41
CA ASP A 380 -0.19 12.62 -2.74
C ASP A 380 1.33 12.59 -2.97
N THR A 381 1.87 13.65 -3.57
CA THR A 381 3.31 13.74 -3.90
C THR A 381 4.14 14.42 -2.80
N GLY A 382 3.51 14.88 -1.72
CA GLY A 382 4.15 15.61 -0.64
C GLY A 382 4.53 17.08 -0.98
N LEU A 383 4.25 17.54 -2.19
CA LEU A 383 4.52 18.93 -2.62
C LEU A 383 3.64 19.94 -1.88
N ILE A 384 2.56 19.51 -1.24
CA ILE A 384 1.73 20.34 -0.38
C ILE A 384 2.51 20.94 0.79
N LEU A 385 3.59 20.29 1.25
CA LEU A 385 4.41 20.78 2.36
C LEU A 385 5.17 22.06 1.99
N PRO A 386 6.03 22.09 0.96
CA PRO A 386 6.69 23.32 0.55
C PRO A 386 5.70 24.38 0.02
N LEU A 387 4.61 23.96 -0.63
CA LEU A 387 3.58 24.85 -1.11
C LEU A 387 2.83 25.53 0.05
N GLY A 388 2.48 24.79 1.08
CA GLY A 388 1.79 25.34 2.25
C GLY A 388 2.67 26.27 3.07
N ARG A 389 3.96 25.99 3.18
CA ARG A 389 4.92 26.93 3.77
C ARG A 389 4.93 28.25 2.99
N TRP A 390 5.02 28.18 1.67
CA TRP A 390 4.95 29.34 0.80
C TRP A 390 3.64 30.12 0.99
N VAL A 391 2.49 29.43 1.12
CA VAL A 391 1.19 30.06 1.40
C VAL A 391 1.23 30.84 2.71
N PHE A 392 1.77 30.27 3.78
CA PHE A 392 1.92 30.97 5.07
C PHE A 392 2.83 32.19 4.95
N GLU A 393 3.95 32.09 4.24
CA GLU A 393 4.88 33.20 4.02
C GLU A 393 4.19 34.35 3.29
N GLN A 394 3.44 34.07 2.22
CA GLN A 394 2.70 35.09 1.46
C GLN A 394 1.51 35.68 2.25
N ALA A 395 0.77 34.86 2.97
CA ALA A 395 -0.36 35.30 3.79
C ALA A 395 0.10 36.20 4.95
N CYS A 396 1.20 35.88 5.62
CA CYS A 396 1.79 36.69 6.66
C CYS A 396 2.34 38.01 6.12
N ALA A 397 3.00 38.00 4.97
CA ALA A 397 3.48 39.23 4.32
C ALA A 397 2.30 40.16 3.97
N GLN A 398 1.21 39.61 3.41
CA GLN A 398 0.01 40.38 3.11
C GLN A 398 -0.67 40.92 4.38
N LEU A 399 -0.64 40.16 5.47
CA LEU A 399 -1.19 40.59 6.74
C LEU A 399 -0.44 41.81 7.29
N VAL A 400 0.89 41.82 7.20
CA VAL A 400 1.73 42.97 7.60
C VAL A 400 1.45 44.19 6.73
N GLU A 401 1.25 44.01 5.42
CA GLU A 401 0.87 45.10 4.53
C GLU A 401 -0.50 45.71 4.88
N LEU A 402 -1.48 44.87 5.20
CA LEU A 402 -2.80 45.31 5.68
C LEU A 402 -2.70 46.07 7.02
N ASP A 403 -1.75 45.75 7.89
CA ASP A 403 -1.51 46.45 9.16
C ASP A 403 -0.97 47.89 8.98
N GLY A 404 -0.27 48.13 7.91
CA GLY A 404 0.26 49.45 7.57
C GLY A 404 -0.82 50.51 7.30
N ASN A 405 -2.05 50.07 6.98
CA ASN A 405 -3.19 50.98 6.69
C ASN A 405 -4.18 50.97 7.85
N PRO A 406 -4.50 52.13 8.46
CA PRO A 406 -5.46 52.24 9.57
C PRO A 406 -6.87 51.71 9.23
N ALA A 407 -7.30 51.75 7.97
CA ALA A 407 -8.59 51.27 7.53
C ALA A 407 -8.71 49.74 7.46
N THR A 408 -7.58 49.03 7.35
CA THR A 408 -7.50 47.57 7.24
C THR A 408 -6.84 46.93 8.46
N ARG A 409 -6.31 47.75 9.36
CA ARG A 409 -5.78 47.33 10.65
C ARG A 409 -6.86 46.61 11.46
N GLY A 410 -6.62 45.40 11.89
CA GLY A 410 -7.58 44.59 12.64
C GLY A 410 -8.29 43.52 11.79
N LEU A 411 -8.12 43.50 10.47
CA LEU A 411 -8.60 42.39 9.64
C LEU A 411 -7.82 41.11 9.98
N ARG A 412 -8.51 39.98 9.95
CA ARG A 412 -7.91 38.66 10.15
C ARG A 412 -7.65 37.98 8.81
N MET A 413 -6.60 37.17 8.75
CA MET A 413 -6.23 36.37 7.59
C MET A 413 -6.48 34.91 7.92
N SER A 414 -7.37 34.26 7.17
CA SER A 414 -7.62 32.82 7.24
C SER A 414 -6.74 32.07 6.22
N VAL A 415 -6.14 30.97 6.62
CA VAL A 415 -5.27 30.11 5.78
C VAL A 415 -5.70 28.66 5.92
N ASN A 416 -6.00 28.02 4.80
CA ASN A 416 -6.33 26.60 4.74
C ASN A 416 -5.08 25.74 4.92
N VAL A 417 -5.19 24.67 5.71
CA VAL A 417 -4.10 23.72 6.00
C VAL A 417 -4.54 22.29 5.68
N SER A 418 -3.73 21.60 4.88
CA SER A 418 -3.99 20.20 4.55
C SER A 418 -3.71 19.26 5.73
N ALA A 419 -4.33 18.09 5.69
CA ALA A 419 -4.11 17.05 6.69
C ALA A 419 -2.62 16.64 6.77
N LEU A 420 -1.97 16.52 5.61
CA LEU A 420 -0.56 16.11 5.55
C LEU A 420 0.38 17.14 6.19
N GLN A 421 0.11 18.45 6.00
CA GLN A 421 0.89 19.51 6.65
C GLN A 421 0.68 19.52 8.16
N PHE A 422 -0.57 19.49 8.61
CA PHE A 422 -0.89 19.57 10.02
C PHE A 422 -0.31 18.40 10.81
N ARG A 423 -0.22 17.20 10.22
CA ARG A 423 0.39 16.02 10.85
C ARG A 423 1.89 16.11 11.04
N GLN A 424 2.60 16.98 10.30
CA GLN A 424 4.06 17.07 10.43
C GLN A 424 4.46 17.36 11.90
N PRO A 425 5.49 16.66 12.45
CA PRO A 425 5.95 16.87 13.80
C PRO A 425 6.40 18.31 14.06
N GLY A 426 7.01 18.96 13.06
CA GLY A 426 7.54 20.34 13.13
C GLY A 426 6.54 21.44 12.75
N PHE A 427 5.25 21.14 12.52
CA PHE A 427 4.27 22.08 12.00
C PHE A 427 4.13 23.35 12.87
N VAL A 428 4.07 23.19 14.20
CA VAL A 428 3.97 24.32 15.15
C VAL A 428 5.18 25.27 15.03
N ASP A 429 6.38 24.70 15.03
CA ASP A 429 7.60 25.48 14.95
C ASP A 429 7.73 26.20 13.59
N GLU A 430 7.33 25.54 12.50
CA GLU A 430 7.34 26.10 11.16
C GLU A 430 6.40 27.32 11.06
N VAL A 431 5.14 27.17 11.49
CA VAL A 431 4.16 28.28 11.47
C VAL A 431 4.68 29.46 12.31
N LEU A 432 5.17 29.21 13.52
CA LEU A 432 5.69 30.25 14.39
C LEU A 432 6.96 30.92 13.84
N ALA A 433 7.81 30.17 13.15
CA ALA A 433 8.98 30.72 12.47
C ALA A 433 8.58 31.67 11.35
N VAL A 434 7.58 31.29 10.52
CA VAL A 434 7.07 32.15 9.44
C VAL A 434 6.41 33.42 10.00
N VAL A 435 5.53 33.29 10.98
CA VAL A 435 4.85 34.44 11.60
C VAL A 435 5.85 35.45 12.18
N ARG A 436 6.84 34.96 12.94
CA ARG A 436 7.90 35.80 13.52
C ARG A 436 8.81 36.41 12.44
N GLY A 437 9.17 35.61 11.42
CA GLY A 437 10.02 36.06 10.33
C GLY A 437 9.40 37.18 9.49
N ALA A 438 8.09 37.12 9.28
CA ALA A 438 7.32 38.17 8.61
C ALA A 438 7.02 39.39 9.51
N GLY A 439 7.11 39.26 10.82
CA GLY A 439 6.67 40.28 11.77
C GLY A 439 5.14 40.43 11.85
N ALA A 440 4.40 39.40 11.48
CA ALA A 440 2.94 39.39 11.51
C ALA A 440 2.40 39.20 12.94
N ASP A 441 1.26 39.80 13.24
CA ASP A 441 0.57 39.61 14.51
C ASP A 441 -0.15 38.24 14.52
N PRO A 442 0.27 37.30 15.38
CA PRO A 442 -0.34 35.97 15.42
C PRO A 442 -1.83 35.97 15.78
N GLU A 443 -2.33 36.96 16.55
CA GLU A 443 -3.75 37.06 16.87
C GLU A 443 -4.66 37.33 15.66
N ARG A 444 -4.05 37.73 14.56
CA ARG A 444 -4.74 38.03 13.31
C ARG A 444 -4.65 36.90 12.29
N LEU A 445 -3.78 35.92 12.54
CA LEU A 445 -3.71 34.71 11.73
C LEU A 445 -4.74 33.70 12.24
N LYS A 446 -5.53 33.12 11.32
CA LYS A 446 -6.46 32.04 11.58
C LYS A 446 -6.13 30.86 10.69
N ILE A 447 -6.03 29.70 11.25
CA ILE A 447 -5.80 28.43 10.53
C ILE A 447 -7.15 27.73 10.37
N GLU A 448 -7.47 27.33 9.14
CA GLU A 448 -8.67 26.58 8.79
C GLU A 448 -8.33 25.12 8.58
N LEU A 449 -9.02 24.24 9.31
CA LEU A 449 -8.83 22.77 9.30
C LEU A 449 -10.13 22.12 8.86
N THR A 450 -10.06 21.14 7.99
CA THR A 450 -11.24 20.34 7.62
C THR A 450 -11.60 19.33 8.69
N GLU A 451 -12.87 18.93 8.77
CA GLU A 451 -13.37 17.93 9.71
C GLU A 451 -12.59 16.60 9.63
N SER A 452 -12.32 16.12 8.42
CA SER A 452 -11.66 14.84 8.16
C SER A 452 -10.24 14.75 8.74
N LEU A 453 -9.54 15.88 8.88
CA LEU A 453 -8.19 15.94 9.42
C LEU A 453 -8.14 15.51 10.89
N LEU A 454 -9.21 15.75 11.65
CA LEU A 454 -9.24 15.60 13.09
C LEU A 454 -9.58 14.18 13.56
N VAL A 455 -10.06 13.31 12.65
CA VAL A 455 -10.57 11.97 13.01
C VAL A 455 -9.46 10.98 13.35
N GLU A 456 -8.28 11.07 12.73
CA GLU A 456 -7.23 10.05 12.86
C GLU A 456 -6.36 10.18 14.11
N ASP A 457 -6.02 11.42 14.54
CA ASP A 457 -5.21 11.68 15.75
C ASP A 457 -5.70 12.95 16.46
N ILE A 458 -6.71 12.80 17.30
CA ILE A 458 -7.32 13.94 17.97
C ILE A 458 -6.47 14.53 19.10
N GLU A 459 -5.73 13.68 19.83
CA GLU A 459 -4.91 14.14 20.96
C GLU A 459 -3.74 14.99 20.44
N GLY A 460 -3.02 14.50 19.44
CA GLY A 460 -1.95 15.27 18.80
C GLY A 460 -2.46 16.54 18.11
N ALA A 461 -3.69 16.53 17.58
CA ALA A 461 -4.31 17.72 17.02
C ALA A 461 -4.59 18.78 18.12
N ILE A 462 -5.16 18.38 19.25
CA ILE A 462 -5.42 19.27 20.39
C ILE A 462 -4.12 19.93 20.87
N GLU A 463 -3.06 19.14 21.09
CA GLU A 463 -1.75 19.66 21.53
C GLU A 463 -1.19 20.73 20.59
N LYS A 464 -1.24 20.51 19.28
CA LYS A 464 -0.75 21.47 18.27
C LYS A 464 -1.61 22.73 18.23
N ILE A 465 -2.94 22.60 18.29
CA ILE A 465 -3.86 23.73 18.33
C ILE A 465 -3.60 24.56 19.59
N GLU A 466 -3.49 23.94 20.76
CA GLU A 466 -3.22 24.63 22.02
C GLU A 466 -1.88 25.37 22.00
N ALA A 467 -0.82 24.74 21.48
CA ALA A 467 0.49 25.34 21.37
C ALA A 467 0.48 26.63 20.50
N LEU A 468 -0.21 26.60 19.36
CA LEU A 468 -0.35 27.75 18.47
C LEU A 468 -1.29 28.82 19.06
N ARG A 469 -2.38 28.43 19.75
CA ARG A 469 -3.27 29.35 20.44
C ARG A 469 -2.61 30.11 21.58
N GLN A 470 -1.71 29.47 22.32
CA GLN A 470 -0.90 30.15 23.34
C GLN A 470 -0.04 31.27 22.80
N GLN A 471 0.28 31.21 21.48
CA GLN A 471 0.99 32.27 20.77
C GLN A 471 0.04 33.27 20.08
N GLY A 472 -1.28 33.11 20.22
CA GLY A 472 -2.29 34.02 19.68
C GLY A 472 -2.96 33.57 18.39
N VAL A 473 -2.46 32.52 17.72
CA VAL A 473 -3.05 32.01 16.46
C VAL A 473 -4.44 31.44 16.72
N ARG A 474 -5.41 31.72 15.84
CA ARG A 474 -6.81 31.28 15.95
C ARG A 474 -7.10 30.10 15.04
N PHE A 475 -8.18 29.35 15.36
CA PHE A 475 -8.55 28.17 14.60
C PHE A 475 -10.02 28.18 14.20
N SER A 476 -10.27 27.74 12.97
CA SER A 476 -11.60 27.51 12.40
C SER A 476 -11.73 26.08 11.93
N LEU A 477 -12.88 25.47 12.12
CA LEU A 477 -13.22 24.18 11.50
C LEU A 477 -14.02 24.46 10.22
N ASP A 478 -13.48 23.95 9.11
CA ASP A 478 -14.02 24.10 7.77
C ASP A 478 -14.84 22.89 7.33
N ASP A 479 -15.69 23.04 6.31
CA ASP A 479 -16.56 22.02 5.73
C ASP A 479 -17.44 21.29 6.74
N PHE A 480 -17.86 21.97 7.82
CA PHE A 480 -18.56 21.33 8.92
C PHE A 480 -19.96 20.83 8.52
N GLY A 481 -20.21 19.55 8.81
CA GLY A 481 -21.46 18.85 8.53
C GLY A 481 -21.39 17.91 7.33
N THR A 482 -20.28 17.86 6.59
CA THR A 482 -20.09 16.94 5.46
C THR A 482 -19.52 15.58 5.89
N GLY A 483 -18.98 15.46 7.11
CA GLY A 483 -18.32 14.28 7.67
C GLY A 483 -19.00 13.68 8.91
N TYR A 484 -18.30 12.76 9.57
CA TYR A 484 -18.73 12.06 10.79
C TYR A 484 -18.22 12.76 12.07
N SER A 485 -18.57 14.03 12.30
CA SER A 485 -18.15 14.69 13.54
C SER A 485 -18.79 14.05 14.76
N SER A 486 -17.96 13.42 15.60
CA SER A 486 -18.40 13.10 16.96
C SER A 486 -18.48 14.38 17.79
N MET A 487 -19.66 14.70 18.31
CA MET A 487 -19.88 15.81 19.24
C MET A 487 -18.93 15.79 20.43
N THR A 488 -18.47 14.60 20.81
CA THR A 488 -17.50 14.40 21.89
C THR A 488 -16.14 15.01 21.56
N TYR A 489 -15.74 14.94 20.29
CA TYR A 489 -14.46 15.48 19.84
C TYR A 489 -14.52 16.99 19.65
N LEU A 490 -15.58 17.48 19.03
CA LEU A 490 -15.75 18.92 18.83
C LEU A 490 -15.70 19.72 20.15
N LYS A 491 -16.28 19.17 21.23
CA LYS A 491 -16.24 19.78 22.58
C LYS A 491 -14.82 19.94 23.12
N ARG A 492 -13.89 19.09 22.73
CA ARG A 492 -12.50 19.08 23.24
C ARG A 492 -11.56 19.97 22.44
N LEU A 493 -11.94 20.26 21.19
CA LEU A 493 -11.11 21.07 20.29
C LEU A 493 -11.18 22.54 20.69
N PRO A 494 -10.05 23.20 20.94
CA PRO A 494 -10.00 24.60 21.28
C PRO A 494 -10.14 25.51 20.04
N LEU A 495 -11.31 25.51 19.44
CA LEU A 495 -11.66 26.29 18.25
C LEU A 495 -12.20 27.68 18.60
N ASP A 496 -12.16 28.59 17.62
CA ASP A 496 -12.75 29.93 17.72
C ASP A 496 -13.96 30.08 16.76
N GLN A 497 -14.01 29.25 15.69
CA GLN A 497 -15.00 29.43 14.64
C GLN A 497 -15.39 28.09 14.00
N LEU A 498 -16.65 28.02 13.50
CA LEU A 498 -17.15 26.98 12.60
C LEU A 498 -17.55 27.62 11.26
N LYS A 499 -17.27 26.95 10.14
CA LYS A 499 -17.69 27.36 8.81
C LYS A 499 -18.75 26.38 8.32
N ILE A 500 -19.88 26.88 7.86
CA ILE A 500 -20.94 26.07 7.24
C ILE A 500 -20.56 25.89 5.78
N ASP A 501 -20.40 24.63 5.35
CA ASP A 501 -20.03 24.28 3.98
C ASP A 501 -21.02 24.84 2.95
N GLN A 502 -20.48 25.29 1.82
CA GLN A 502 -21.25 25.87 0.74
C GLN A 502 -22.35 24.95 0.17
N SER A 503 -22.20 23.64 0.25
CA SER A 503 -23.20 22.69 -0.26
C SER A 503 -24.54 22.81 0.44
N PHE A 504 -24.55 23.05 1.76
CA PHE A 504 -25.76 23.27 2.53
C PHE A 504 -26.35 24.66 2.27
N VAL A 505 -25.51 25.66 1.99
CA VAL A 505 -25.97 27.03 1.68
C VAL A 505 -26.57 27.12 0.27
N HIS A 506 -26.00 26.37 -0.69
CA HIS A 506 -26.48 26.36 -2.07
C HIS A 506 -27.94 25.91 -2.18
N ASN A 507 -28.33 24.87 -1.48
CA ASN A 507 -29.68 24.28 -1.54
C ASN A 507 -30.63 24.77 -0.42
N LEU A 508 -30.21 25.73 0.37
CA LEU A 508 -30.90 26.19 1.58
C LEU A 508 -32.39 26.53 1.39
N GLN A 509 -32.79 26.98 0.18
CA GLN A 509 -34.16 27.34 -0.15
C GLN A 509 -34.98 26.17 -0.71
N SER A 510 -34.34 25.14 -1.22
CA SER A 510 -34.97 24.02 -1.92
C SER A 510 -35.04 22.75 -1.13
N ASP A 511 -34.11 22.52 -0.18
CA ASP A 511 -34.07 21.32 0.66
C ASP A 511 -34.24 21.66 2.15
N PRO A 512 -35.38 21.26 2.77
CA PRO A 512 -35.60 21.46 4.22
C PRO A 512 -34.57 20.77 5.12
N ARG A 513 -33.85 19.73 4.62
CA ARG A 513 -32.83 19.03 5.38
C ARG A 513 -31.59 19.90 5.52
N ASP A 514 -31.18 20.58 4.45
CA ASP A 514 -30.04 21.51 4.47
C ASP A 514 -30.31 22.66 5.42
N LEU A 515 -31.54 23.19 5.42
CA LEU A 515 -31.97 24.21 6.40
C LEU A 515 -31.89 23.68 7.85
N ALA A 516 -32.31 22.44 8.10
CA ALA A 516 -32.21 21.84 9.42
C ALA A 516 -30.76 21.66 9.88
N ILE A 517 -29.84 21.26 8.97
CA ILE A 517 -28.40 21.16 9.23
C ILE A 517 -27.83 22.54 9.58
N VAL A 518 -28.09 23.55 8.77
CA VAL A 518 -27.63 24.93 9.01
C VAL A 518 -28.09 25.44 10.37
N ASN A 519 -29.39 25.28 10.71
CA ASN A 519 -29.91 25.66 12.02
C ASN A 519 -29.19 24.91 13.17
N THR A 520 -28.90 23.62 12.99
CA THR A 520 -28.20 22.80 13.98
C THR A 520 -26.77 23.30 14.20
N VAL A 521 -26.04 23.60 13.10
CA VAL A 521 -24.67 24.13 13.17
C VAL A 521 -24.63 25.50 13.87
N ILE A 522 -25.57 26.39 13.56
CA ILE A 522 -25.65 27.71 14.20
C ILE A 522 -25.94 27.55 15.70
N ALA A 523 -26.92 26.73 16.09
CA ALA A 523 -27.26 26.49 17.48
C ALA A 523 -26.08 25.84 18.24
N LEU A 524 -25.37 24.92 17.62
CA LEU A 524 -24.17 24.28 18.17
C LEU A 524 -23.04 25.30 18.41
N GLY A 525 -22.73 26.12 17.41
CA GLY A 525 -21.74 27.19 17.55
C GLY A 525 -22.07 28.13 18.71
N GLN A 526 -23.33 28.57 18.82
CA GLN A 526 -23.80 29.41 19.93
C GLN A 526 -23.63 28.70 21.28
N ALA A 527 -24.04 27.44 21.38
CA ALA A 527 -23.93 26.67 22.63
C ALA A 527 -22.47 26.44 23.07
N MET A 528 -21.54 26.40 22.15
CA MET A 528 -20.11 26.22 22.38
C MET A 528 -19.32 27.54 22.48
N GLY A 529 -19.97 28.68 22.29
CA GLY A 529 -19.32 30.00 22.28
C GLY A 529 -18.42 30.23 21.04
N LEU A 530 -18.66 29.51 19.94
CA LEU A 530 -17.94 29.65 18.68
C LEU A 530 -18.65 30.62 17.75
N THR A 531 -17.88 31.36 16.97
CA THR A 531 -18.47 32.14 15.86
C THR A 531 -18.82 31.23 14.69
N VAL A 532 -19.91 31.52 13.97
CA VAL A 532 -20.33 30.73 12.80
C VAL A 532 -20.29 31.59 11.56
N VAL A 533 -19.59 31.13 10.52
CA VAL A 533 -19.52 31.75 9.18
C VAL A 533 -20.28 30.87 8.20
N ALA A 534 -21.17 31.45 7.41
CA ALA A 534 -21.80 30.77 6.29
C ALA A 534 -21.02 31.05 5.00
N GLU A 535 -20.62 29.98 4.32
CA GLU A 535 -19.89 30.05 3.06
C GLU A 535 -20.79 29.93 1.83
N GLY A 536 -20.26 30.31 0.65
CA GLY A 536 -20.96 30.14 -0.61
C GLY A 536 -22.27 30.92 -0.70
N VAL A 537 -22.39 32.04 0.01
CA VAL A 537 -23.56 32.89 -0.08
C VAL A 537 -23.56 33.63 -1.42
N GLU A 538 -24.46 33.26 -2.32
CA GLU A 538 -24.55 33.80 -3.69
C GLU A 538 -25.75 34.72 -3.93
N THR A 539 -26.81 34.57 -3.13
CA THR A 539 -28.05 35.32 -3.34
C THR A 539 -28.49 36.08 -2.08
N ALA A 540 -29.19 37.22 -2.29
CA ALA A 540 -29.77 37.99 -1.20
C ALA A 540 -30.81 37.19 -0.39
N ALA A 541 -31.46 36.21 -1.01
CA ALA A 541 -32.45 35.36 -0.36
C ALA A 541 -31.78 34.34 0.58
N GLN A 542 -30.66 33.73 0.18
CA GLN A 542 -29.84 32.89 1.06
C GLN A 542 -29.34 33.70 2.26
N HIS A 543 -28.79 34.89 2.02
CA HIS A 543 -28.30 35.78 3.07
C HIS A 543 -29.42 36.14 4.08
N ALA A 544 -30.61 36.53 3.60
CA ALA A 544 -31.74 36.86 4.45
C ALA A 544 -32.18 35.66 5.31
N LEU A 545 -32.21 34.46 4.74
CA LEU A 545 -32.57 33.22 5.43
C LEU A 545 -31.54 32.87 6.49
N LEU A 546 -30.26 32.89 6.17
CA LEU A 546 -29.15 32.62 7.13
C LEU A 546 -29.17 33.60 8.30
N ARG A 547 -29.46 34.90 8.04
CA ARG A 547 -29.65 35.90 9.10
C ARG A 547 -30.83 35.57 9.99
N SER A 548 -31.94 35.10 9.43
CA SER A 548 -33.13 34.72 10.21
C SER A 548 -32.86 33.48 11.09
N CYS A 549 -31.93 32.59 10.67
CA CYS A 549 -31.45 31.47 11.46
C CYS A 549 -30.44 31.88 12.55
N GLY A 550 -30.02 33.16 12.63
CA GLY A 550 -29.09 33.68 13.62
C GLY A 550 -27.62 33.67 13.21
N CYS A 551 -27.31 33.39 11.92
CA CYS A 551 -25.96 33.55 11.40
C CYS A 551 -25.61 35.03 11.27
N SER A 552 -24.40 35.42 11.69
CA SER A 552 -23.94 36.80 11.71
C SER A 552 -22.72 37.09 10.84
N LEU A 553 -22.05 36.03 10.33
CA LEU A 553 -20.86 36.18 9.51
C LEU A 553 -21.05 35.42 8.20
N PHE A 554 -20.59 36.02 7.10
CA PHE A 554 -20.89 35.55 5.76
C PHE A 554 -19.69 35.66 4.84
N GLN A 555 -19.59 34.72 3.90
CA GLN A 555 -18.62 34.72 2.81
C GLN A 555 -19.32 34.19 1.56
N GLY A 556 -19.07 34.81 0.39
CA GLY A 556 -19.60 34.31 -0.86
C GLY A 556 -19.65 35.35 -1.96
N TYR A 557 -20.06 34.90 -3.14
CA TYR A 557 -20.05 35.72 -4.35
C TYR A 557 -21.13 36.84 -4.36
N LEU A 558 -22.08 36.75 -3.46
CA LEU A 558 -23.02 37.87 -3.23
C LEU A 558 -22.26 39.16 -2.83
N PHE A 559 -21.19 39.04 -2.09
CA PHE A 559 -20.44 40.15 -1.54
C PHE A 559 -19.18 40.45 -2.36
N SER A 560 -18.35 39.44 -2.58
CA SER A 560 -17.14 39.56 -3.39
C SER A 560 -16.65 38.18 -3.86
N ARG A 561 -16.15 38.13 -5.09
CA ARG A 561 -15.32 37.03 -5.54
C ARG A 561 -13.92 37.14 -4.90
N PRO A 562 -13.11 36.03 -4.88
CA PRO A 562 -11.70 36.13 -4.51
C PRO A 562 -10.97 37.15 -5.40
N LEU A 563 -10.21 38.06 -4.79
CA LEU A 563 -9.50 39.16 -5.44
C LEU A 563 -7.99 38.99 -5.35
N PRO A 564 -7.20 39.33 -6.37
CA PRO A 564 -5.74 39.48 -6.21
C PRO A 564 -5.43 40.61 -5.23
N ALA A 565 -4.22 40.60 -4.63
CA ALA A 565 -3.81 41.53 -3.57
C ALA A 565 -4.08 43.01 -3.92
N GLY A 566 -3.69 43.44 -5.12
CA GLY A 566 -3.89 44.83 -5.54
C GLY A 566 -5.37 45.22 -5.63
N GLU A 567 -6.27 44.33 -6.08
CA GLU A 567 -7.70 44.57 -6.12
C GLU A 567 -8.34 44.50 -4.73
N LEU A 568 -7.85 43.68 -3.82
CA LEU A 568 -8.26 43.65 -2.42
C LEU A 568 -8.04 44.99 -1.75
N HIS A 569 -6.86 45.59 -1.92
CA HIS A 569 -6.56 46.91 -1.35
C HIS A 569 -7.48 47.98 -1.87
N ALA A 570 -7.77 48.01 -3.18
CA ALA A 570 -8.71 48.93 -3.78
C ALA A 570 -10.13 48.72 -3.26
N PHE A 571 -10.57 47.48 -3.10
CA PHE A 571 -11.88 47.10 -2.57
C PHE A 571 -12.04 47.58 -1.11
N LEU A 572 -11.05 47.32 -0.26
CA LEU A 572 -11.09 47.72 1.16
C LEU A 572 -11.01 49.25 1.31
N ALA A 573 -10.23 49.94 0.49
CA ALA A 573 -10.13 51.41 0.49
C ALA A 573 -11.40 52.12 0.00
N ALA A 574 -12.15 51.50 -0.93
CA ALA A 574 -13.39 52.05 -1.43
C ALA A 574 -14.53 52.05 -0.39
N GLY A 575 -14.35 51.42 0.79
CA GLY A 575 -15.32 51.33 1.87
C GLY A 575 -16.67 50.75 1.39
N LYS A 576 -16.63 49.79 0.46
CA LYS A 576 -17.87 49.21 -0.10
C LYS A 576 -18.57 48.42 0.98
N ASP A 577 -19.57 49.05 1.56
CA ASP A 577 -20.66 48.35 2.23
C ASP A 577 -21.23 47.33 1.24
N ALA A 578 -21.47 46.10 1.69
CA ALA A 578 -22.10 45.02 0.91
C ALA A 578 -23.48 45.40 0.32
N ARG A 579 -23.95 46.60 0.61
CA ARG A 579 -25.22 47.16 0.11
C ARG A 579 -25.17 47.68 -1.33
N GLN A 580 -23.98 47.70 -1.98
CA GLN A 580 -23.82 48.30 -3.33
C GLN A 580 -23.19 47.33 -4.35
N ALA A 581 -23.22 46.03 -4.15
CA ALA A 581 -22.93 45.08 -5.22
C ALA A 581 -24.14 45.03 -6.18
N PRO A 582 -23.94 45.13 -7.52
CA PRO A 582 -25.00 45.17 -8.51
C PRO A 582 -25.77 43.85 -8.62
#